data_7fdaebe52f077fd59013fa5b7326571a
#
_entry.id   7fdaebe52f077fd59013fa5b7326571a
#
_cell.length_a   1.000
_cell.length_b   1.000
_cell.length_c   1.000
_cell.angle_alpha   90.00
_cell.angle_beta   90.00
_cell.angle_gamma   90.00
#
_symmetry.space_group_name_H-M   'P 1'
#
loop_
_entity.id
_entity.type
_entity.pdbx_description
1 polymer ?
#
loop_
_entity_poly.entity_id
_entity_poly.type
_entity_poly.pdbx_seq_one_letter_code
_entity_poly.pdbx_strand_id
1 'polypeptide(L)'
;SNFAVTGLYFFDNEVIKFAKILKPSQRGELEITDLIKMYMAEDKLNVETLHRGFTWLDSGTHESLLEANQFVAITEKRQGQKIACLEEIAFRKGWISDKDLLNLANEKRNINNETYLKSLLY
;
A
#
# COMPACT_ATOMS: atom_id res chain seq x y z
N SER A 1 -3.36 25.15 0.44
CA SER A 1 -2.58 24.17 1.19
C SER A 1 -1.57 23.48 0.30
N ASN A 2 -0.40 23.19 0.84
CA ASN A 2 0.63 22.38 0.16
C ASN A 2 0.48 20.88 0.49
N PHE A 3 -0.53 20.50 1.25
CA PHE A 3 -0.84 19.10 1.52
C PHE A 3 -1.67 18.50 0.39
N ALA A 4 -1.32 17.28 0.01
CA ALA A 4 -2.09 16.45 -0.92
C ALA A 4 -2.65 15.23 -0.19
N VAL A 5 -3.88 14.84 -0.51
CA VAL A 5 -4.47 13.62 0.01
C VAL A 5 -3.96 12.45 -0.84
N THR A 6 -3.25 11.53 -0.19
CA THR A 6 -2.79 10.29 -0.84
C THR A 6 -3.93 9.28 -0.93
N GLY A 7 -3.76 8.21 -1.71
CA GLY A 7 -4.78 7.17 -1.92
C GLY A 7 -4.88 6.14 -0.78
N LEU A 8 -4.50 6.49 0.46
CA LEU A 8 -4.56 5.60 1.62
C LEU A 8 -5.75 5.96 2.51
N TYR A 9 -6.77 5.09 2.52
CA TYR A 9 -8.01 5.32 3.26
C TYR A 9 -8.36 4.10 4.12
N PHE A 10 -8.74 4.35 5.37
CA PHE A 10 -9.21 3.35 6.31
C PHE A 10 -10.59 3.78 6.81
N PHE A 11 -11.60 2.99 6.50
CA PHE A 11 -12.97 3.30 6.85
C PHE A 11 -13.55 2.22 7.77
N ASP A 12 -14.46 2.63 8.63
CA ASP A 12 -15.33 1.72 9.37
C ASP A 12 -16.51 1.26 8.50
N ASN A 13 -17.43 0.48 9.07
CA ASN A 13 -18.59 -0.05 8.35
C ASN A 13 -19.62 1.02 7.94
N GLU A 14 -19.52 2.24 8.45
CA GLU A 14 -20.42 3.34 8.06
C GLU A 14 -20.16 3.80 6.61
N VAL A 15 -18.97 3.53 6.09
CA VAL A 15 -18.63 3.80 4.69
C VAL A 15 -19.67 3.25 3.71
N ILE A 16 -20.27 2.09 4.03
CA ILE A 16 -21.32 1.46 3.19
C ILE A 16 -22.56 2.34 3.11
N LYS A 17 -22.93 2.98 4.22
CA LYS A 17 -24.10 3.89 4.26
C LYS A 17 -23.80 5.16 3.47
N PHE A 18 -22.65 5.76 3.70
CA PHE A 18 -22.24 6.99 3.02
C PHE A 18 -22.06 6.77 1.52
N ALA A 19 -21.43 5.68 1.11
CA ALA A 19 -21.25 5.35 -0.31
C ALA A 19 -22.59 5.19 -1.05
N LYS A 20 -23.63 4.66 -0.39
CA LYS A 20 -24.96 4.48 -1.00
C LYS A 20 -25.70 5.80 -1.26
N ILE A 21 -25.39 6.86 -0.54
CA ILE A 21 -26.07 8.17 -0.67
C ILE A 21 -25.23 9.19 -1.44
N LEU A 22 -24.00 8.86 -1.80
CA LEU A 22 -23.16 9.69 -2.65
C LEU A 22 -23.84 9.94 -3.99
N LYS A 23 -23.68 11.16 -4.49
CA LYS A 23 -24.15 11.55 -5.82
C LYS A 23 -22.95 11.77 -6.73
N PRO A 24 -23.08 11.43 -8.01
CA PRO A 24 -22.04 11.73 -8.99
C PRO A 24 -21.71 13.23 -9.03
N SER A 25 -20.44 13.54 -9.20
CA SER A 25 -19.93 14.88 -9.41
C SER A 25 -20.33 15.40 -10.80
N GLN A 26 -19.94 16.64 -11.11
CA GLN A 26 -20.12 17.19 -12.48
C GLN A 26 -19.42 16.36 -13.56
N ARG A 27 -18.42 15.53 -13.19
CA ARG A 27 -17.73 14.60 -14.09
C ARG A 27 -18.48 13.28 -14.27
N GLY A 28 -19.59 13.06 -13.56
CA GLY A 28 -20.35 11.82 -13.57
C GLY A 28 -19.76 10.71 -12.71
N GLU A 29 -18.77 11.01 -11.88
CA GLU A 29 -18.08 10.05 -11.03
C GLU A 29 -18.42 10.23 -9.53
N LEU A 30 -18.40 9.13 -8.75
CA LEU A 30 -18.47 9.19 -7.31
C LEU A 30 -17.09 9.57 -6.76
N GLU A 31 -17.01 10.71 -6.09
CA GLU A 31 -15.74 11.26 -5.62
C GLU A 31 -15.43 10.78 -4.20
N ILE A 32 -14.21 10.24 -4.00
CA ILE A 32 -13.74 9.86 -2.66
C ILE A 32 -13.68 11.07 -1.71
N THR A 33 -13.41 12.25 -2.24
CA THR A 33 -13.37 13.48 -1.45
C THR A 33 -14.72 13.84 -0.87
N ASP A 34 -15.81 13.53 -1.55
CA ASP A 34 -17.16 13.78 -1.02
C ASP A 34 -17.51 12.79 0.09
N LEU A 35 -17.05 11.54 -0.01
CA LEU A 35 -17.14 10.57 1.06
C LEU A 35 -16.37 11.05 2.31
N ILE A 36 -15.15 11.54 2.15
CA ILE A 36 -14.34 12.10 3.23
C ILE A 36 -15.02 13.29 3.89
N LYS A 37 -15.66 14.18 3.11
CA LYS A 37 -16.43 15.31 3.65
C LYS A 37 -17.60 14.85 4.54
N MET A 38 -18.24 13.73 4.24
CA MET A 38 -19.30 13.18 5.08
C MET A 38 -18.76 12.75 6.45
N TYR A 39 -17.62 12.06 6.49
CA TYR A 39 -16.94 11.74 7.74
C TYR A 39 -16.51 12.99 8.52
N MET A 40 -16.03 14.00 7.81
CA MET A 40 -15.67 15.30 8.43
C MET A 40 -16.89 16.01 9.03
N ALA A 41 -18.03 15.98 8.37
CA ALA A 41 -19.26 16.59 8.86
C ALA A 41 -19.81 15.92 10.13
N GLU A 42 -19.48 14.64 10.35
CA GLU A 42 -19.83 13.89 11.56
C GLU A 42 -18.73 13.90 12.64
N ASP A 43 -17.66 14.69 12.43
CA ASP A 43 -16.51 14.79 13.34
C ASP A 43 -15.81 13.42 13.56
N LYS A 44 -15.83 12.57 12.52
CA LYS A 44 -15.25 11.22 12.52
C LYS A 44 -13.99 11.09 11.66
N LEU A 45 -13.52 12.18 11.06
CA LEU A 45 -12.34 12.17 10.20
C LEU A 45 -11.07 12.33 11.03
N ASN A 46 -10.19 11.34 10.96
CA ASN A 46 -8.83 11.45 11.46
C ASN A 46 -7.87 11.59 10.27
N VAL A 47 -6.86 12.45 10.39
CA VAL A 47 -5.87 12.69 9.34
C VAL A 47 -4.49 12.43 9.91
N GLU A 48 -3.77 11.52 9.27
CA GLU A 48 -2.37 11.26 9.55
C GLU A 48 -1.49 11.93 8.49
N THR A 49 -0.51 12.68 8.93
CA THR A 49 0.45 13.33 8.03
C THR A 49 1.65 12.41 7.81
N LEU A 50 1.92 12.08 6.56
CA LEU A 50 3.13 11.35 6.20
C LEU A 50 4.36 12.25 6.43
N HIS A 51 5.26 11.79 7.29
CA HIS A 51 6.47 12.53 7.66
C HIS A 51 7.61 12.34 6.66
N ARG A 52 8.71 13.03 6.91
CA ARG A 52 9.96 12.86 6.19
C ARG A 52 10.41 11.38 6.25
N GLY A 53 10.72 10.80 5.12
CA GLY A 53 11.07 9.38 5.00
C GLY A 53 10.00 8.56 4.28
N PHE A 54 8.77 9.08 4.16
CA PHE A 54 7.79 8.51 3.24
C PHE A 54 8.01 9.06 1.83
N THR A 55 8.00 8.19 0.85
CA THR A 55 8.01 8.57 -0.56
C THR A 55 6.69 8.15 -1.16
N TRP A 56 5.95 9.12 -1.68
CA TRP A 56 4.74 8.87 -2.44
C TRP A 56 5.05 9.03 -3.92
N LEU A 57 4.73 8.00 -4.70
CA LEU A 57 4.95 7.97 -6.14
C LEU A 57 3.62 7.71 -6.83
N ASP A 58 3.29 8.56 -7.79
CA ASP A 58 2.15 8.33 -8.67
C ASP A 58 2.55 7.37 -9.80
N SER A 59 1.60 6.57 -10.27
CA SER A 59 1.81 5.62 -11.38
C SER A 59 0.82 5.85 -12.53
N GLY A 60 0.22 7.03 -12.58
CA GLY A 60 -0.82 7.38 -13.56
C GLY A 60 -0.31 7.59 -14.99
N THR A 61 1.00 7.74 -15.19
CA THR A 61 1.62 7.88 -16.51
C THR A 61 2.72 6.85 -16.70
N HIS A 62 3.10 6.57 -17.95
CA HIS A 62 4.24 5.67 -18.23
C HIS A 62 5.54 6.17 -17.62
N GLU A 63 5.76 7.47 -17.61
CA GLU A 63 6.96 8.10 -17.04
C GLU A 63 6.99 7.93 -15.52
N SER A 64 5.92 8.29 -14.81
CA SER A 64 5.83 8.15 -13.36
C SER A 64 5.89 6.68 -12.90
N LEU A 65 5.33 5.76 -13.68
CA LEU A 65 5.46 4.32 -13.43
C LEU A 65 6.91 3.85 -13.55
N LEU A 66 7.64 4.35 -14.56
CA LEU A 66 9.07 4.04 -14.73
C LEU A 66 9.89 4.56 -13.54
N GLU A 67 9.65 5.79 -13.10
CA GLU A 67 10.30 6.37 -11.93
C GLU A 67 10.03 5.56 -10.66
N ALA A 68 8.80 5.16 -10.43
CA ALA A 68 8.42 4.30 -9.32
C ALA A 68 9.16 2.95 -9.35
N ASN A 69 9.22 2.30 -10.51
CA ASN A 69 9.95 1.05 -10.68
C ASN A 69 11.45 1.22 -10.41
N GLN A 70 12.06 2.29 -10.89
CA GLN A 70 13.48 2.60 -10.63
C GLN A 70 13.73 2.85 -9.15
N PHE A 71 12.86 3.61 -8.48
CA PHE A 71 12.95 3.86 -7.05
C PHE A 71 12.91 2.56 -6.24
N VAL A 72 11.93 1.69 -6.52
CA VAL A 72 11.81 0.38 -5.86
C VAL A 72 13.06 -0.46 -6.10
N ALA A 73 13.49 -0.59 -7.36
CA ALA A 73 14.64 -1.41 -7.72
C ALA A 73 15.94 -0.94 -7.02
N ILE A 74 16.17 0.38 -6.97
CA ILE A 74 17.34 0.95 -6.31
C ILE A 74 17.26 0.74 -4.80
N THR A 75 16.09 0.98 -4.20
CA THR A 75 15.88 0.84 -2.76
C THR A 75 16.11 -0.60 -2.32
N GLU A 76 15.48 -1.58 -2.98
CA GLU A 76 15.68 -3.00 -2.71
C GLU A 76 17.14 -3.42 -2.83
N LYS A 77 17.80 -2.97 -3.91
CA LYS A 77 19.21 -3.29 -4.15
C LYS A 77 20.13 -2.72 -3.07
N ARG A 78 19.84 -1.53 -2.55
CA ARG A 78 20.67 -0.86 -1.55
C ARG A 78 20.43 -1.35 -0.14
N GLN A 79 19.17 -1.67 0.18
CA GLN A 79 18.78 -2.13 1.52
C GLN A 79 18.90 -3.64 1.67
N GLY A 80 18.94 -4.40 0.57
CA GLY A 80 18.91 -5.87 0.61
C GLY A 80 17.57 -6.42 1.11
N GLN A 81 16.53 -5.61 1.11
CA GLN A 81 15.18 -5.98 1.57
C GLN A 81 14.18 -5.74 0.46
N LYS A 82 13.17 -6.59 0.40
CA LYS A 82 12.09 -6.48 -0.57
C LYS A 82 11.00 -5.50 -0.08
N ILE A 83 10.51 -4.66 -0.98
CA ILE A 83 9.37 -3.79 -0.71
C ILE A 83 8.08 -4.60 -0.91
N ALA A 84 7.16 -4.53 0.06
CA ALA A 84 5.86 -5.19 0.03
C ALA A 84 5.94 -6.73 -0.23
N CYS A 85 6.97 -7.38 0.28
CA CYS A 85 7.06 -8.84 0.25
C CYS A 85 6.06 -9.44 1.22
N LEU A 86 4.94 -9.96 0.71
CA LEU A 86 3.83 -10.44 1.53
C LEU A 86 4.24 -11.63 2.40
N GLU A 87 5.09 -12.50 1.88
CA GLU A 87 5.61 -13.67 2.58
C GLU A 87 6.47 -13.25 3.79
N GLU A 88 7.34 -12.26 3.61
CA GLU A 88 8.13 -11.71 4.72
C GLU A 88 7.25 -11.04 5.75
N ILE A 89 6.27 -10.23 5.32
CA ILE A 89 5.34 -9.56 6.23
C ILE A 89 4.57 -10.59 7.06
N ALA A 90 4.02 -11.63 6.43
CA ALA A 90 3.30 -12.68 7.10
C ALA A 90 4.18 -13.44 8.09
N PHE A 91 5.41 -13.74 7.71
CA PHE A 91 6.39 -14.39 8.55
C PHE A 91 6.76 -13.55 9.78
N ARG A 92 7.14 -12.28 9.58
CA ARG A 92 7.49 -11.36 10.68
C ARG A 92 6.33 -11.06 11.63
N LYS A 93 5.08 -11.15 11.12
CA LYS A 93 3.86 -11.03 11.94
C LYS A 93 3.48 -12.32 12.66
N GLY A 94 4.19 -13.43 12.42
CA GLY A 94 3.88 -14.73 13.01
C GLY A 94 2.61 -15.37 12.45
N TRP A 95 2.15 -14.96 11.27
CA TRP A 95 0.98 -15.53 10.61
C TRP A 95 1.31 -16.84 9.88
N ILE A 96 2.57 -17.03 9.52
CA ILE A 96 3.09 -18.25 8.92
C ILE A 96 4.33 -18.72 9.68
N SER A 97 4.56 -20.04 9.70
CA SER A 97 5.72 -20.65 10.33
C SER A 97 6.97 -20.66 9.42
N ASP A 98 8.14 -20.98 10.00
CA ASP A 98 9.39 -21.22 9.24
C ASP A 98 9.19 -22.26 8.13
N LYS A 99 8.44 -23.33 8.44
CA LYS A 99 8.13 -24.39 7.46
C LYS A 99 7.28 -23.89 6.31
N ASP A 100 6.29 -23.04 6.61
CA ASP A 100 5.43 -22.44 5.58
C ASP A 100 6.23 -21.49 4.69
N LEU A 101 7.08 -20.66 5.29
CA LEU A 101 7.97 -19.78 4.55
C LEU A 101 8.92 -20.55 3.63
N LEU A 102 9.48 -21.65 4.13
CA LEU A 102 10.35 -22.52 3.32
C LEU A 102 9.61 -23.18 2.15
N ASN A 103 8.38 -23.63 2.38
CA ASN A 103 7.54 -24.18 1.31
C ASN A 103 7.26 -23.12 0.24
N LEU A 104 6.85 -21.90 0.65
CA LEU A 104 6.61 -20.79 -0.26
C LEU A 104 7.88 -20.39 -1.05
N ALA A 105 9.04 -20.41 -0.40
CA ALA A 105 10.32 -20.16 -1.07
C ALA A 105 10.59 -21.20 -2.18
N ASN A 106 10.34 -22.48 -1.90
CA ASN A 106 10.59 -23.57 -2.85
C ASN A 106 9.57 -23.60 -4.03
N GLU A 107 8.35 -23.09 -3.82
CA GLU A 107 7.32 -22.98 -4.87
C GLU A 107 7.58 -21.85 -5.86
N LYS A 108 8.39 -20.86 -5.49
CA LYS A 108 8.68 -19.69 -6.34
C LYS A 108 9.62 -20.08 -7.49
N ARG A 109 9.17 -19.79 -8.72
CA ARG A 109 9.97 -20.02 -9.93
C ARG A 109 11.13 -19.03 -10.11
N ASN A 110 11.21 -17.99 -9.27
CA ASN A 110 12.24 -16.96 -9.36
C ASN A 110 13.30 -17.19 -8.28
N ILE A 111 14.50 -17.57 -8.71
CA ILE A 111 15.65 -17.87 -7.84
C ILE A 111 15.97 -16.72 -6.88
N ASN A 112 15.82 -15.47 -7.31
CA ASN A 112 16.11 -14.32 -6.45
C ASN A 112 15.13 -14.22 -5.28
N ASN A 113 13.86 -14.54 -5.49
CA ASN A 113 12.87 -14.56 -4.43
C ASN A 113 13.06 -15.76 -3.49
N GLU A 114 13.39 -16.91 -4.03
CA GLU A 114 13.73 -18.10 -3.24
C GLU A 114 14.89 -17.82 -2.27
N THR A 115 15.99 -17.31 -2.80
CA THR A 115 17.18 -16.97 -2.01
C THR A 115 16.86 -15.94 -0.92
N TYR A 116 16.09 -14.91 -1.27
CA TYR A 116 15.67 -13.88 -0.31
C TYR A 116 14.81 -14.46 0.82
N LEU A 117 13.76 -15.22 0.50
CA LEU A 117 12.87 -15.80 1.52
C LEU A 117 13.62 -16.77 2.44
N LYS A 118 14.52 -17.58 1.90
CA LYS A 118 15.38 -18.47 2.71
C LYS A 118 16.31 -17.70 3.64
N SER A 119 16.80 -16.52 3.23
CA SER A 119 17.66 -15.69 4.08
C SER A 119 16.94 -15.09 5.30
N LEU A 120 15.61 -15.06 5.32
CA LEU A 120 14.83 -14.57 6.47
C LEU A 120 14.80 -15.55 7.66
N LEU A 121 15.22 -16.80 7.45
CA LEU A 121 15.26 -17.85 8.45
C LEU A 121 16.54 -17.82 9.32
N TYR A 122 17.51 -16.98 8.97
CA TYR A 122 18.81 -16.83 9.63
C TYR A 122 19.02 -15.39 10.12
#